data_4a7f3e2ba7c5ab38877aa3d713076baf
#
_entry.id   4a7f3e2ba7c5ab38877aa3d713076baf
#
_cell.length_a   1.000
_cell.length_b   1.000
_cell.length_c   1.000
_cell.angle_alpha   90.00
_cell.angle_beta   90.00
_cell.angle_gamma   90.00
#
_symmetry.space_group_name_H-M   'P 1'
#
loop_
_entity.id
_entity.type
_entity.pdbx_description
1 polymer ?
#
loop_
_entity_poly.entity_id
_entity_poly.type
_entity_poly.pdbx_seq_one_letter_code
_entity_poly.pdbx_strand_id
1 'polypeptide(L)'
;LAHGVLTGAAASYGGVDSIIPQAIVHAMPRELVGFAIIGPLAASISTISGLLIVASSAIIKDVYLHQKAKQGIVPLERHVRMLSVFVTAAIGVTVFFIARTPPALIWLINMFAFGGLETAFFWVLVFGLFWKKANCTGAVLSMAGGTIAYCASMAAGVKLMGLHQITIGFTVSLVLFLIGS
;
A
#
# COMPACT_ATOMS: atom_id res chain seq x y z
N LEU A 1 -11.12 -9.86 27.56
CA LEU A 1 -9.82 -9.95 28.26
C LEU A 1 -8.68 -9.47 27.38
N ALA A 2 -8.48 -9.99 26.16
CA ALA A 2 -7.38 -9.58 25.27
C ALA A 2 -7.42 -8.08 24.92
N HIS A 3 -8.60 -7.52 24.67
CA HIS A 3 -8.75 -6.09 24.34
C HIS A 3 -8.38 -5.18 25.50
N GLY A 4 -8.73 -5.54 26.74
CA GLY A 4 -8.37 -4.78 27.93
C GLY A 4 -6.87 -4.82 28.25
N VAL A 5 -6.21 -5.94 27.99
CA VAL A 5 -4.76 -6.07 28.15
C VAL A 5 -4.01 -5.23 27.13
N LEU A 6 -4.46 -5.23 25.86
CA LEU A 6 -3.84 -4.43 24.80
C LEU A 6 -4.02 -2.92 25.03
N THR A 7 -5.19 -2.48 25.46
CA THR A 7 -5.45 -1.07 25.77
C THR A 7 -4.68 -0.59 27.00
N GLY A 8 -4.55 -1.43 28.03
CA GLY A 8 -3.73 -1.13 29.20
C GLY A 8 -2.24 -1.04 28.85
N ALA A 9 -1.73 -1.98 28.06
CA ALA A 9 -0.35 -1.95 27.57
C ALA A 9 -0.09 -0.74 26.66
N ALA A 10 -1.00 -0.41 25.76
CA ALA A 10 -0.88 0.77 24.91
C ALA A 10 -0.80 2.07 25.70
N ALA A 11 -1.57 2.21 26.77
CA ALA A 11 -1.54 3.37 27.64
C ALA A 11 -0.21 3.47 28.41
N SER A 12 0.38 2.34 28.82
CA SER A 12 1.65 2.32 29.56
C SER A 12 2.88 2.52 28.66
N TYR A 13 2.79 2.20 27.35
CA TYR A 13 3.92 2.24 26.41
C TYR A 13 3.86 3.39 25.39
N GLY A 14 2.96 4.35 25.58
CA GLY A 14 2.93 5.55 24.71
C GLY A 14 2.26 5.36 23.34
N GLY A 15 1.49 4.28 23.16
CA GLY A 15 0.71 4.04 21.96
C GLY A 15 0.74 2.60 21.48
N VAL A 16 -0.23 2.23 20.63
CA VAL A 16 -0.40 0.86 20.13
C VAL A 16 0.82 0.41 19.29
N ASP A 17 1.40 1.31 18.51
CA ASP A 17 2.52 1.00 17.60
C ASP A 17 3.85 0.78 18.36
N SER A 18 3.96 1.21 19.61
CA SER A 18 5.14 1.02 20.44
C SER A 18 5.13 -0.27 21.27
N ILE A 19 4.02 -1.02 21.30
CA ILE A 19 3.86 -2.23 22.11
C ILE A 19 4.89 -3.30 21.74
N ILE A 20 5.09 -3.57 20.47
CA ILE A 20 6.00 -4.63 20.00
C ILE A 20 7.46 -4.28 20.32
N PRO A 21 8.01 -3.13 19.96
CA PRO A 21 9.38 -2.76 20.34
C PRO A 21 9.60 -2.79 21.85
N GLN A 22 8.65 -2.27 22.63
CA GLN A 22 8.74 -2.26 24.08
C GLN A 22 8.67 -3.66 24.68
N ALA A 23 7.80 -4.53 24.18
CA ALA A 23 7.71 -5.92 24.62
C ALA A 23 9.04 -6.66 24.37
N ILE A 24 9.71 -6.42 23.25
CA ILE A 24 11.04 -7.00 22.97
C ILE A 24 12.05 -6.54 24.00
N VAL A 25 12.10 -5.23 24.27
CA VAL A 25 13.05 -4.65 25.24
C VAL A 25 12.83 -5.17 26.66
N HIS A 26 11.57 -5.39 27.06
CA HIS A 26 11.26 -5.85 28.43
C HIS A 26 11.27 -7.38 28.60
N ALA A 27 10.95 -8.14 27.56
CA ALA A 27 10.85 -9.60 27.65
C ALA A 27 12.15 -10.33 27.35
N MET A 28 13.13 -9.68 26.70
CA MET A 28 14.38 -10.32 26.29
C MET A 28 15.59 -9.88 27.12
N PRO A 29 16.57 -10.79 27.29
CA PRO A 29 17.89 -10.43 27.83
C PRO A 29 18.53 -9.32 26.99
N ARG A 30 19.26 -8.40 27.63
CA ARG A 30 19.85 -7.22 26.96
C ARG A 30 20.72 -7.57 25.75
N GLU A 31 21.41 -8.70 25.81
CA GLU A 31 22.31 -9.19 24.77
C GLU A 31 21.54 -9.61 23.49
N LEU A 32 20.30 -10.04 23.64
CA LEU A 32 19.46 -10.51 22.52
C LEU A 32 18.52 -9.45 21.93
N VAL A 33 18.26 -8.36 22.64
CA VAL A 33 17.37 -7.28 22.20
C VAL A 33 17.81 -6.73 20.84
N GLY A 34 19.11 -6.51 20.63
CA GLY A 34 19.64 -6.02 19.36
C GLY A 34 19.31 -6.95 18.19
N PHE A 35 19.50 -8.25 18.35
CA PHE A 35 19.17 -9.24 17.30
C PHE A 35 17.67 -9.31 17.04
N ALA A 36 16.85 -9.23 18.06
CA ALA A 36 15.39 -9.26 17.91
C ALA A 36 14.84 -8.04 17.17
N ILE A 37 15.47 -6.87 17.30
CA ILE A 37 15.07 -5.64 16.59
C ILE A 37 15.60 -5.61 15.15
N ILE A 38 16.77 -6.19 14.88
CA ILE A 38 17.34 -6.22 13.53
C ILE A 38 16.42 -6.93 12.53
N GLY A 39 15.74 -8.01 12.93
CA GLY A 39 14.83 -8.75 12.04
C GLY A 39 13.71 -7.89 11.46
N PRO A 40 12.85 -7.27 12.28
CA PRO A 40 11.82 -6.35 11.80
C PRO A 40 12.36 -5.15 11.02
N LEU A 41 13.52 -4.59 11.43
CA LEU A 41 14.17 -3.50 10.69
C LEU A 41 14.62 -3.94 9.30
N ALA A 42 15.28 -5.09 9.18
CA ALA A 42 15.73 -5.61 7.90
C ALA A 42 14.55 -5.91 6.97
N ALA A 43 13.47 -6.49 7.48
CA ALA A 43 12.24 -6.73 6.74
C ALA A 43 11.62 -5.42 6.24
N SER A 44 11.56 -4.41 7.09
CA SER A 44 11.02 -3.08 6.73
C SER A 44 11.87 -2.41 5.64
N ILE A 45 13.20 -2.43 5.76
CA ILE A 45 14.12 -1.86 4.76
C ILE A 45 13.97 -2.59 3.41
N SER A 46 13.86 -3.91 3.42
CA SER A 46 13.64 -4.71 2.21
C SER A 46 12.33 -4.32 1.50
N THR A 47 11.24 -4.22 2.25
CA THR A 47 9.93 -3.84 1.71
C THR A 47 9.93 -2.41 1.16
N ILE A 48 10.47 -1.46 1.90
CA ILE A 48 10.57 -0.04 1.47
C ILE A 48 11.40 0.07 0.19
N SER A 49 12.52 -0.64 0.10
CA SER A 49 13.37 -0.64 -1.09
C SER A 49 12.63 -1.16 -2.31
N GLY A 50 11.89 -2.26 -2.18
CA GLY A 50 11.05 -2.80 -3.25
C GLY A 50 9.97 -1.81 -3.71
N LEU A 51 9.25 -1.21 -2.78
CA LEU A 51 8.20 -0.22 -3.07
C LEU A 51 8.76 1.04 -3.75
N LEU A 52 9.92 1.53 -3.33
CA LEU A 52 10.59 2.68 -3.96
C LEU A 52 10.99 2.39 -5.40
N ILE A 53 11.51 1.19 -5.68
CA ILE A 53 11.87 0.78 -7.03
C ILE A 53 10.63 0.68 -7.91
N VAL A 54 9.56 0.07 -7.43
CA VAL A 54 8.30 -0.04 -8.18
C VAL A 54 7.70 1.33 -8.46
N ALA A 55 7.59 2.20 -7.47
CA ALA A 55 7.04 3.54 -7.62
C ALA A 55 7.85 4.41 -8.58
N SER A 56 9.18 4.41 -8.45
CA SER A 56 10.05 5.16 -9.35
C SER A 56 10.03 4.61 -10.78
N SER A 57 9.97 3.28 -10.93
CA SER A 57 9.87 2.62 -12.24
C SER A 57 8.56 2.96 -12.94
N ALA A 58 7.42 2.99 -12.22
CA ALA A 58 6.14 3.39 -12.77
C ALA A 58 6.19 4.83 -13.30
N ILE A 59 6.68 5.78 -12.51
CA ILE A 59 6.82 7.18 -12.96
C ILE A 59 7.67 7.28 -14.21
N ILE A 60 8.80 6.59 -14.26
CA ILE A 60 9.72 6.69 -15.38
C ILE A 60 9.17 6.00 -16.62
N LYS A 61 8.65 4.78 -16.49
CA LYS A 61 8.13 4.02 -17.65
C LYS A 61 6.84 4.62 -18.16
N ASP A 62 5.89 4.89 -17.27
CA ASP A 62 4.53 5.25 -17.69
C ASP A 62 4.41 6.73 -18.05
N VAL A 63 5.20 7.60 -17.41
CA VAL A 63 5.17 9.03 -17.72
C VAL A 63 6.31 9.42 -18.67
N TYR A 64 7.55 9.26 -18.28
CA TYR A 64 8.69 9.78 -19.04
C TYR A 64 8.92 9.02 -20.35
N LEU A 65 9.09 7.69 -20.31
CA LEU A 65 9.37 6.91 -21.51
C LEU A 65 8.18 6.87 -22.47
N HIS A 66 6.96 6.82 -21.96
CA HIS A 66 5.77 6.86 -22.80
C HIS A 66 5.63 8.19 -23.55
N GLN A 67 5.89 9.31 -22.89
CA GLN A 67 5.90 10.63 -23.56
C GLN A 67 7.01 10.75 -24.61
N LYS A 68 8.23 10.24 -24.32
CA LYS A 68 9.33 10.24 -25.26
C LYS A 68 9.07 9.32 -26.46
N ALA A 69 8.47 8.16 -26.24
CA ALA A 69 8.07 7.25 -27.30
C ALA A 69 7.04 7.90 -28.25
N LYS A 70 6.07 8.65 -27.73
CA LYS A 70 5.12 9.42 -28.56
C LYS A 70 5.80 10.49 -29.43
N GLN A 71 6.94 11.02 -28.97
CA GLN A 71 7.74 12.01 -29.71
C GLN A 71 8.74 11.35 -30.68
N GLY A 72 8.77 10.01 -30.77
CA GLY A 72 9.74 9.28 -31.59
C GLY A 72 11.18 9.35 -31.09
N ILE A 73 11.38 9.79 -29.83
CA ILE A 73 12.71 9.98 -29.25
C ILE A 73 13.07 8.77 -28.39
N VAL A 74 14.19 8.12 -28.68
CA VAL A 74 14.77 7.07 -27.84
C VAL A 74 15.72 7.71 -26.83
N PRO A 75 15.38 7.76 -25.54
CA PRO A 75 16.25 8.40 -24.55
C PRO A 75 17.52 7.57 -24.33
N LEU A 76 18.63 8.25 -24.07
CA LEU A 76 19.92 7.62 -23.77
C LEU A 76 19.81 6.88 -22.42
N GLU A 77 20.25 5.64 -22.34
CA GLU A 77 20.17 4.81 -21.12
C GLU A 77 20.76 5.49 -19.88
N ARG A 78 21.85 6.26 -20.07
CA ARG A 78 22.47 7.02 -18.98
C ARG A 78 21.50 8.04 -18.37
N HIS A 79 20.72 8.74 -19.19
CA HIS A 79 19.73 9.71 -18.69
C HIS A 79 18.59 9.01 -17.95
N VAL A 80 18.11 7.89 -18.47
CA VAL A 80 17.07 7.10 -17.81
C VAL A 80 17.55 6.61 -16.44
N ARG A 81 18.77 6.10 -16.35
CA ARG A 81 19.37 5.64 -15.10
C ARG A 81 19.54 6.77 -14.08
N MET A 82 20.07 7.92 -14.50
CA MET A 82 20.21 9.08 -13.61
C MET A 82 18.86 9.59 -13.12
N LEU A 83 17.86 9.64 -14.00
CA LEU A 83 16.50 10.02 -13.66
C LEU A 83 15.88 9.03 -12.66
N SER A 84 16.12 7.73 -12.83
CA SER A 84 15.66 6.70 -11.90
C SER A 84 16.22 6.92 -10.49
N VAL A 85 17.51 7.16 -10.38
CA VAL A 85 18.15 7.43 -9.08
C VAL A 85 17.58 8.71 -8.46
N PHE A 86 17.42 9.76 -9.24
CA PHE A 86 16.89 11.03 -8.76
C PHE A 86 15.43 10.90 -8.30
N VAL A 87 14.57 10.25 -9.09
CA VAL A 87 13.15 10.04 -8.74
C VAL A 87 13.03 9.17 -7.49
N THR A 88 13.82 8.07 -7.41
CA THR A 88 13.83 7.21 -6.22
C THR A 88 14.26 7.99 -4.97
N ALA A 89 15.32 8.78 -5.07
CA ALA A 89 15.79 9.62 -3.97
C ALA A 89 14.76 10.67 -3.58
N ALA A 90 14.13 11.33 -4.54
CA ALA A 90 13.09 12.33 -4.28
C ALA A 90 11.88 11.73 -3.56
N ILE A 91 11.40 10.55 -3.99
CA ILE A 91 10.32 9.83 -3.31
C ILE A 91 10.76 9.47 -1.89
N GLY A 92 11.95 8.88 -1.72
CA GLY A 92 12.47 8.48 -0.41
C GLY A 92 12.59 9.65 0.56
N VAL A 93 13.11 10.79 0.12
CA VAL A 93 13.21 12.02 0.91
C VAL A 93 11.82 12.54 1.29
N THR A 94 10.89 12.57 0.35
CA THR A 94 9.50 13.01 0.61
C THR A 94 8.84 12.12 1.66
N VAL A 95 8.94 10.81 1.51
CA VAL A 95 8.39 9.83 2.48
C VAL A 95 9.05 10.00 3.85
N PHE A 96 10.38 10.23 3.89
CA PHE A 96 11.09 10.46 5.14
C PHE A 96 10.56 11.69 5.91
N PHE A 97 10.33 12.81 5.20
CA PHE A 97 9.78 14.01 5.86
C PHE A 97 8.34 13.80 6.34
N ILE A 98 7.50 13.11 5.56
CA ILE A 98 6.13 12.77 5.97
C ILE A 98 6.14 11.83 7.19
N ALA A 99 7.05 10.86 7.23
CA ALA A 99 7.17 9.89 8.31
C ALA A 99 7.65 10.49 9.65
N ARG A 100 8.21 11.71 9.65
CA ARG A 100 8.59 12.41 10.91
C ARG A 100 7.41 12.73 11.81
N THR A 101 6.24 12.91 11.24
CA THR A 101 4.98 13.12 11.98
C THR A 101 3.98 12.05 11.57
N PRO A 102 4.17 10.79 12.03
CA PRO A 102 3.29 9.71 11.63
C PRO A 102 1.88 9.96 12.15
N PRO A 103 0.84 9.70 11.34
CA PRO A 103 -0.53 9.70 11.83
C PRO A 103 -0.68 8.69 12.97
N ALA A 104 -1.65 8.90 13.83
CA ALA A 104 -1.84 8.20 15.10
C ALA A 104 -1.92 6.66 15.00
N LEU A 105 -2.16 6.09 13.81
CA LEU A 105 -2.30 4.65 13.61
C LEU A 105 -1.71 4.23 12.25
N ILE A 106 -0.51 3.68 12.25
CA ILE A 106 0.19 3.19 11.05
C ILE A 106 -0.60 2.07 10.36
N TRP A 107 -1.25 1.18 11.13
CA TRP A 107 -2.05 0.10 10.58
C TRP A 107 -3.23 0.61 9.72
N LEU A 108 -3.81 1.78 10.06
CA LEU A 108 -4.91 2.36 9.29
C LEU A 108 -4.47 2.80 7.89
N ILE A 109 -3.28 3.40 7.79
CA ILE A 109 -2.67 3.79 6.50
C ILE A 109 -2.40 2.54 5.66
N ASN A 110 -1.88 1.51 6.30
CA ASN A 110 -1.58 0.24 5.63
C ASN A 110 -2.87 -0.42 5.10
N MET A 111 -3.92 -0.48 5.92
CA MET A 111 -5.23 -0.97 5.50
C MET A 111 -5.84 -0.14 4.36
N PHE A 112 -5.67 1.19 4.40
CA PHE A 112 -6.14 2.05 3.33
C PHE A 112 -5.41 1.78 2.01
N ALA A 113 -4.09 1.68 2.04
CA ALA A 113 -3.28 1.44 0.85
C ALA A 113 -3.53 0.05 0.24
N PHE A 114 -3.46 -1.00 1.05
CA PHE A 114 -3.67 -2.37 0.57
C PHE A 114 -5.12 -2.63 0.20
N GLY A 115 -6.10 -2.16 0.98
CA GLY A 115 -7.51 -2.29 0.66
C GLY A 115 -7.88 -1.62 -0.66
N GLY A 116 -7.28 -0.46 -0.96
CA GLY A 116 -7.43 0.20 -2.26
C GLY A 116 -6.88 -0.65 -3.42
N LEU A 117 -5.69 -1.23 -3.25
CA LEU A 117 -5.09 -2.12 -4.24
C LEU A 117 -5.90 -3.42 -4.43
N GLU A 118 -6.34 -4.02 -3.36
CA GLU A 118 -7.15 -5.24 -3.41
C GLU A 118 -8.48 -5.00 -4.13
N THR A 119 -9.19 -3.93 -3.80
CA THR A 119 -10.45 -3.59 -4.46
C THR A 119 -10.28 -3.24 -5.93
N ALA A 120 -9.14 -2.66 -6.33
CA ALA A 120 -8.84 -2.34 -7.72
C ALA A 120 -8.49 -3.58 -8.55
N PHE A 121 -7.63 -4.45 -8.04
CA PHE A 121 -6.96 -5.45 -8.87
C PHE A 121 -7.46 -6.87 -8.69
N PHE A 122 -8.05 -7.22 -7.55
CA PHE A 122 -8.37 -8.62 -7.25
C PHE A 122 -9.27 -9.26 -8.32
N TRP A 123 -10.44 -8.69 -8.57
CA TRP A 123 -11.38 -9.26 -9.54
C TRP A 123 -10.88 -9.18 -10.97
N VAL A 124 -10.16 -8.13 -11.31
CA VAL A 124 -9.54 -7.97 -12.62
C VAL A 124 -8.52 -9.07 -12.89
N LEU A 125 -7.69 -9.41 -11.89
CA LEU A 125 -6.74 -10.51 -12.00
C LEU A 125 -7.44 -11.87 -12.06
N VAL A 126 -8.38 -12.13 -11.15
CA VAL A 126 -9.10 -13.41 -11.09
C VAL A 126 -9.87 -13.68 -12.39
N PHE A 127 -10.73 -12.75 -12.79
CA PHE A 127 -11.53 -12.95 -14.00
C PHE A 127 -10.72 -12.75 -15.29
N GLY A 128 -9.74 -11.88 -15.31
CA GLY A 128 -8.85 -11.71 -16.45
C GLY A 128 -8.06 -12.96 -16.79
N LEU A 129 -7.71 -13.78 -15.79
CA LEU A 129 -6.99 -15.04 -15.98
C LEU A 129 -7.91 -16.22 -16.28
N PHE A 130 -9.10 -16.28 -15.66
CA PHE A 130 -9.93 -17.48 -15.68
C PHE A 130 -11.22 -17.33 -16.51
N TRP A 131 -11.65 -16.11 -16.84
CA TRP A 131 -12.90 -15.87 -17.52
C TRP A 131 -12.72 -15.38 -18.96
N LYS A 132 -13.06 -16.21 -19.92
CA LYS A 132 -12.90 -15.94 -21.37
C LYS A 132 -13.70 -14.73 -21.90
N LYS A 133 -14.72 -14.28 -21.17
CA LYS A 133 -15.54 -13.11 -21.56
C LYS A 133 -15.05 -11.80 -20.93
N ALA A 134 -14.01 -11.86 -20.09
CA ALA A 134 -13.42 -10.67 -19.51
C ALA A 134 -12.94 -9.70 -20.59
N ASN A 135 -13.35 -8.45 -20.49
CA ASN A 135 -12.97 -7.41 -21.44
C ASN A 135 -12.33 -6.19 -20.75
N CYS A 136 -11.69 -5.34 -21.53
CA CYS A 136 -11.00 -4.15 -21.03
C CYS A 136 -11.95 -3.16 -20.35
N THR A 137 -13.18 -3.02 -20.84
CA THR A 137 -14.17 -2.10 -20.28
C THR A 137 -14.58 -2.52 -18.88
N GLY A 138 -14.91 -3.79 -18.68
CA GLY A 138 -15.22 -4.34 -17.36
C GLY A 138 -14.05 -4.20 -16.37
N ALA A 139 -12.83 -4.44 -16.83
CA ALA A 139 -11.64 -4.26 -16.01
C ALA A 139 -11.47 -2.80 -15.54
N VAL A 140 -11.55 -1.84 -16.45
CA VAL A 140 -11.40 -0.40 -16.12
C VAL A 140 -12.52 0.08 -15.20
N LEU A 141 -13.77 -0.30 -15.46
CA LEU A 141 -14.91 0.06 -14.60
C LEU A 141 -14.77 -0.53 -13.18
N SER A 142 -14.34 -1.79 -13.10
CA SER A 142 -14.08 -2.47 -11.83
C SER A 142 -12.98 -1.78 -11.01
N MET A 143 -11.85 -1.50 -11.66
CA MET A 143 -10.72 -0.83 -11.01
C MET A 143 -11.10 0.56 -10.50
N ALA A 144 -11.65 1.40 -11.37
CA ALA A 144 -12.02 2.76 -11.02
C ALA A 144 -13.16 2.79 -10.00
N GLY A 145 -14.26 2.09 -10.28
CA GLY A 145 -15.45 2.10 -9.44
C GLY A 145 -15.23 1.44 -8.08
N GLY A 146 -14.50 0.32 -8.03
CA GLY A 146 -14.16 -0.35 -6.77
C GLY A 146 -13.30 0.53 -5.87
N THR A 147 -12.28 1.16 -6.44
CA THR A 147 -11.40 2.07 -5.69
C THR A 147 -12.14 3.32 -5.19
N ILE A 148 -12.97 3.94 -6.05
CA ILE A 148 -13.77 5.11 -5.67
C ILE A 148 -14.75 4.73 -4.55
N ALA A 149 -15.47 3.61 -4.67
CA ALA A 149 -16.40 3.14 -3.65
C ALA A 149 -15.71 2.86 -2.32
N TYR A 150 -14.52 2.25 -2.36
CA TYR A 150 -13.70 2.02 -1.17
C TYR A 150 -13.25 3.32 -0.52
N CYS A 151 -12.68 4.26 -1.27
CA CYS A 151 -12.24 5.55 -0.75
C CYS A 151 -13.41 6.36 -0.19
N ALA A 152 -14.56 6.37 -0.86
CA ALA A 152 -15.76 7.06 -0.40
C ALA A 152 -16.31 6.43 0.90
N SER A 153 -16.35 5.11 1.00
CA SER A 153 -16.81 4.41 2.21
C SER A 153 -15.87 4.63 3.41
N MET A 154 -14.55 4.72 3.16
CA MET A 154 -13.55 5.06 4.19
C MET A 154 -13.73 6.51 4.67
N ALA A 155 -13.88 7.47 3.75
CA ALA A 155 -14.07 8.87 4.08
C ALA A 155 -15.39 9.13 4.83
N ALA A 156 -16.46 8.40 4.46
CA ALA A 156 -17.77 8.49 5.12
C ALA A 156 -17.87 7.67 6.42
N GLY A 157 -16.86 6.84 6.75
CA GLY A 157 -16.89 5.96 7.93
C GLY A 157 -17.99 4.89 7.89
N VAL A 158 -18.56 4.61 6.71
CA VAL A 158 -19.70 3.68 6.55
C VAL A 158 -19.23 2.25 6.70
N LYS A 159 -19.89 1.49 7.56
CA LYS A 159 -19.70 0.03 7.72
C LYS A 159 -20.97 -0.69 7.28
N LEU A 160 -20.86 -1.56 6.28
CA LEU A 160 -22.00 -2.35 5.82
C LEU A 160 -22.17 -3.55 6.75
N MET A 161 -23.29 -3.62 7.48
CA MET A 161 -23.61 -4.72 8.41
C MET A 161 -22.51 -5.02 9.45
N GLY A 162 -21.71 -4.02 9.85
CA GLY A 162 -20.57 -4.21 10.76
C GLY A 162 -19.29 -4.72 10.10
N LEU A 163 -19.31 -4.98 8.79
CA LEU A 163 -18.14 -5.39 8.02
C LEU A 163 -17.21 -4.21 7.70
N HIS A 164 -15.95 -4.51 7.45
CA HIS A 164 -14.96 -3.51 7.10
C HIS A 164 -15.27 -2.87 5.73
N GLN A 165 -14.89 -1.59 5.53
CA GLN A 165 -15.15 -0.82 4.31
C GLN A 165 -14.61 -1.48 3.02
N ILE A 166 -13.57 -2.32 3.14
CA ILE A 166 -13.04 -3.16 2.04
C ILE A 166 -14.16 -3.97 1.36
N THR A 167 -15.13 -4.50 2.13
CA THR A 167 -16.21 -5.32 1.58
C THR A 167 -17.10 -4.53 0.61
N ILE A 168 -17.30 -3.24 0.86
CA ILE A 168 -18.08 -2.36 -0.02
C ILE A 168 -17.33 -2.18 -1.35
N GLY A 169 -16.05 -1.81 -1.30
CA GLY A 169 -15.22 -1.66 -2.49
C GLY A 169 -15.13 -2.95 -3.29
N PHE A 170 -14.98 -4.08 -2.61
CA PHE A 170 -14.87 -5.41 -3.21
C PHE A 170 -16.15 -5.84 -3.94
N THR A 171 -17.31 -5.63 -3.32
CA THR A 171 -18.62 -5.94 -3.95
C THR A 171 -18.92 -5.02 -5.13
N VAL A 172 -18.67 -3.72 -5.01
CA VAL A 172 -18.86 -2.77 -6.10
C VAL A 172 -17.93 -3.09 -7.27
N SER A 173 -16.67 -3.39 -7.01
CA SER A 173 -15.68 -3.80 -8.02
C SER A 173 -16.14 -5.06 -8.76
N LEU A 174 -16.64 -6.08 -8.06
CA LEU A 174 -17.19 -7.31 -8.66
C LEU A 174 -18.38 -7.00 -9.58
N VAL A 175 -19.35 -6.26 -9.06
CA VAL A 175 -20.58 -5.93 -9.81
C VAL A 175 -20.25 -5.15 -11.07
N LEU A 176 -19.37 -4.16 -10.99
CA LEU A 176 -18.95 -3.37 -12.13
C LEU A 176 -18.16 -4.18 -13.16
N PHE A 177 -17.36 -5.15 -12.70
CA PHE A 177 -16.67 -6.06 -13.59
C PHE A 177 -17.66 -6.92 -14.39
N LEU A 178 -18.65 -7.50 -13.71
CA LEU A 178 -19.65 -8.36 -14.33
C LEU A 178 -20.56 -7.60 -15.31
N ILE A 179 -20.94 -6.36 -14.99
CA ILE A 179 -21.78 -5.51 -15.86
C ILE A 179 -20.98 -5.03 -17.07
N GLY A 180 -19.71 -4.74 -16.90
CA GLY A 180 -18.86 -4.21 -17.96
C GLY A 180 -18.29 -5.28 -18.91
N SER A 181 -18.37 -6.55 -18.52
CA SER A 181 -17.86 -7.69 -19.31
C SER A 181 -18.97 -8.42 -20.04
#